data_f951407cfe5450376aec7f6ff3be3e7e
#
_entry.id   f951407cfe5450376aec7f6ff3be3e7e
#
_cell.length_a   1.000
_cell.length_b   1.000
_cell.length_c   1.000
_cell.angle_alpha   90.00
_cell.angle_beta   90.00
_cell.angle_gamma   90.00
#
_symmetry.space_group_name_H-M   'P 1'
#
loop_
_entity.id
_entity.type
_entity.pdbx_description
1 polymer ?
#
loop_
_entity_poly.entity_id
_entity_poly.type
_entity_poly.pdbx_seq_one_letter_code
_entity_poly.pdbx_strand_id
1 'polypeptide(L)'
;IASCLVGSEMCIRDRFLEGPSPVISHFSGMVSAAGPTWVVLDNHGVGIKVLCPPATAASARINQDMSLHTSLVVREESLTLYGFVEADDRDAFELVQTASGVGPKLAAAIMSVLDAAQLATAITEEDDATLCRVPGIGRKGAAKMILELKDKVAALTPRGASVSGATHVVAPWREQVAEGLVGLGWSAKDAEKAVDKVAALKEADPAMTIGNLMRAALRSLAR
;
A
#
# COMPACT_ATOMS: atom_id res chain seq x y z
N ILE A 1 22.66 37.35 21.18
CA ILE A 1 22.55 36.76 19.83
C ILE A 1 22.49 35.25 19.96
N ALA A 2 21.36 34.72 20.30
CA ALA A 2 21.06 33.28 20.20
C ALA A 2 19.54 33.11 20.27
N SER A 3 18.90 33.18 19.15
CA SER A 3 17.49 32.77 19.05
C SER A 3 17.14 32.73 17.57
N CYS A 4 17.12 31.55 16.98
CA CYS A 4 16.38 31.19 15.77
C CYS A 4 16.94 29.89 15.15
N LEU A 5 16.70 28.74 15.82
CA LEU A 5 16.83 27.41 15.21
C LEU A 5 15.94 26.39 15.97
N VAL A 6 14.68 26.75 16.15
CA VAL A 6 13.65 25.78 16.61
C VAL A 6 12.41 26.06 15.76
N GLY A 7 12.32 25.45 14.59
CA GLY A 7 11.17 25.66 13.71
C GLY A 7 11.11 24.78 12.46
N SER A 8 12.13 23.99 12.16
CA SER A 8 12.17 23.24 10.90
C SER A 8 12.05 21.72 11.02
N GLU A 9 12.04 21.15 12.23
CA GLU A 9 11.95 19.70 12.39
C GLU A 9 10.51 19.18 12.53
N MET A 10 9.53 20.07 12.73
CA MET A 10 8.14 19.69 12.97
C MET A 10 7.34 19.47 11.67
N CYS A 11 7.84 19.95 10.54
CA CYS A 11 7.14 19.83 9.24
C CYS A 11 7.51 18.57 8.43
N ILE A 12 8.51 17.81 8.85
CA ILE A 12 8.96 16.63 8.10
C ILE A 12 8.29 15.36 8.63
N ARG A 13 7.78 15.35 9.86
CA ARG A 13 7.26 14.16 10.52
C ARG A 13 5.81 13.79 10.13
N ASP A 14 5.00 14.76 9.69
CA ASP A 14 3.61 14.51 9.31
C ASP A 14 3.43 14.05 7.84
N ARG A 15 4.51 14.04 7.06
CA ARG A 15 4.48 13.63 5.65
C ARG A 15 4.72 12.11 5.44
N PHE A 16 4.89 11.35 6.52
CA PHE A 16 5.19 9.90 6.48
C PHE A 16 3.97 8.99 6.73
N LEU A 17 2.74 9.51 6.65
CA LEU A 17 1.53 8.65 6.73
C LEU A 17 1.10 8.10 5.36
N GLU A 18 1.64 8.65 4.26
CA GLU A 18 1.63 7.97 2.96
C GLU A 18 2.97 7.25 2.82
N GLY A 19 2.98 5.93 2.93
CA GLY A 19 4.15 5.13 2.62
C GLY A 19 4.66 5.47 1.21
N PRO A 20 5.98 5.42 0.94
CA PRO A 20 6.51 5.75 -0.38
C PRO A 20 5.77 4.91 -1.41
N SER A 21 5.19 5.59 -2.41
CA SER A 21 4.55 4.91 -3.55
C SER A 21 5.53 3.88 -4.11
N PRO A 22 5.11 2.62 -4.31
CA PRO A 22 6.02 1.58 -4.75
C PRO A 22 6.63 1.95 -6.11
N VAL A 23 7.95 1.99 -6.18
CA VAL A 23 8.69 2.29 -7.44
C VAL A 23 8.38 1.23 -8.50
N ILE A 24 8.17 -0.01 -8.09
CA ILE A 24 7.74 -1.13 -8.93
C ILE A 24 6.48 -1.71 -8.30
N SER A 25 5.30 -1.26 -8.78
CA SER A 25 4.00 -1.64 -8.24
C SER A 25 3.54 -3.03 -8.66
N HIS A 26 3.93 -3.45 -9.87
CA HIS A 26 3.67 -4.78 -10.41
C HIS A 26 4.77 -5.14 -11.41
N PHE A 27 4.97 -6.43 -11.60
CA PHE A 27 5.88 -6.95 -12.61
C PHE A 27 5.23 -8.14 -13.33
N SER A 28 5.23 -8.07 -14.66
CA SER A 28 4.65 -9.12 -15.52
C SER A 28 5.69 -9.61 -16.49
N GLY A 29 5.71 -10.91 -16.72
CA GLY A 29 6.62 -11.53 -17.66
C GLY A 29 6.41 -13.04 -17.74
N MET A 30 7.14 -13.68 -18.65
CA MET A 30 7.12 -15.12 -18.79
C MET A 30 7.97 -15.78 -17.66
N VAL A 31 7.42 -16.79 -17.01
CA VAL A 31 8.15 -17.53 -15.98
C VAL A 31 9.30 -18.30 -16.64
N SER A 32 10.53 -17.89 -16.40
CA SER A 32 11.75 -18.58 -16.90
C SER A 32 12.32 -19.57 -15.90
N ALA A 33 12.12 -19.35 -14.60
CA ALA A 33 12.52 -20.27 -13.54
C ALA A 33 11.63 -20.06 -12.30
N ALA A 34 11.47 -21.12 -11.51
CA ALA A 34 10.75 -21.07 -10.24
C ALA A 34 11.43 -21.94 -9.19
N GLY A 35 11.32 -21.52 -7.93
CA GLY A 35 11.79 -22.26 -6.76
C GLY A 35 10.74 -22.30 -5.68
N PRO A 36 11.05 -22.76 -4.46
CA PRO A 36 10.06 -22.93 -3.40
C PRO A 36 9.43 -21.59 -2.92
N THR A 37 10.18 -20.49 -3.02
CA THR A 37 9.81 -19.18 -2.49
C THR A 37 10.20 -18.02 -3.40
N TRP A 38 10.40 -18.30 -4.69
CA TRP A 38 10.77 -17.31 -5.67
C TRP A 38 10.42 -17.77 -7.08
N VAL A 39 10.23 -16.80 -7.95
CA VAL A 39 10.09 -16.98 -9.39
C VAL A 39 11.03 -16.02 -10.12
N VAL A 40 11.42 -16.37 -11.34
CA VAL A 40 12.11 -15.46 -12.26
C VAL A 40 11.15 -15.17 -13.41
N LEU A 41 10.81 -13.90 -13.57
CA LEU A 41 9.99 -13.43 -14.66
C LEU A 41 10.88 -12.77 -15.71
N ASP A 42 10.84 -13.28 -16.93
CA ASP A 42 11.51 -12.69 -18.08
C ASP A 42 10.59 -11.68 -18.75
N ASN A 43 11.06 -10.46 -18.84
CA ASN A 43 10.40 -9.41 -19.60
C ASN A 43 11.36 -8.92 -20.69
N HIS A 44 11.13 -9.38 -21.92
CA HIS A 44 11.92 -9.03 -23.10
C HIS A 44 13.43 -9.24 -22.95
N GLY A 45 13.84 -10.37 -22.35
CA GLY A 45 15.25 -10.72 -22.12
C GLY A 45 15.83 -10.20 -20.81
N VAL A 46 15.04 -9.54 -19.97
CA VAL A 46 15.45 -9.13 -18.62
C VAL A 46 14.77 -10.03 -17.60
N GLY A 47 15.52 -10.97 -17.02
CA GLY A 47 15.03 -11.87 -15.97
C GLY A 47 15.10 -11.20 -14.58
N ILE A 48 13.95 -10.95 -13.98
CA ILE A 48 13.84 -10.40 -12.62
C ILE A 48 13.45 -11.51 -11.65
N LYS A 49 14.29 -11.71 -10.63
CA LYS A 49 13.99 -12.63 -9.54
C LYS A 49 13.09 -11.96 -8.50
N VAL A 50 11.91 -12.53 -8.29
CA VAL A 50 10.91 -12.07 -7.35
C VAL A 50 10.76 -13.09 -6.23
N LEU A 51 10.93 -12.69 -4.98
CA LEU A 51 10.63 -13.53 -3.81
C LEU A 51 9.13 -13.51 -3.56
N CYS A 52 8.53 -14.66 -3.32
CA CYS A 52 7.09 -14.75 -3.16
C CYS A 52 6.71 -15.84 -2.15
N PRO A 53 5.49 -15.83 -1.60
CA PRO A 53 4.98 -16.91 -0.77
C PRO A 53 5.03 -18.27 -1.50
N PRO A 54 5.18 -19.39 -0.77
CA PRO A 54 5.23 -20.72 -1.37
C PRO A 54 4.01 -21.04 -2.25
N ALA A 55 2.82 -20.59 -1.87
CA ALA A 55 1.60 -20.77 -2.65
C ALA A 55 1.69 -20.08 -4.02
N THR A 56 2.20 -18.84 -4.05
CA THR A 56 2.45 -18.07 -5.29
C THR A 56 3.51 -18.78 -6.16
N ALA A 57 4.62 -19.22 -5.56
CA ALA A 57 5.67 -19.95 -6.28
C ALA A 57 5.15 -21.27 -6.88
N ALA A 58 4.28 -21.99 -6.16
CA ALA A 58 3.67 -23.24 -6.61
C ALA A 58 2.68 -23.05 -7.76
N SER A 59 2.07 -21.88 -7.88
CA SER A 59 1.17 -21.55 -9.00
C SER A 59 1.91 -21.23 -10.30
N ALA A 60 3.21 -20.87 -10.22
CA ALA A 60 4.01 -20.53 -11.37
C ALA A 60 4.20 -21.74 -12.33
N ARG A 61 4.09 -21.50 -13.62
CA ARG A 61 4.31 -22.48 -14.68
C ARG A 61 5.38 -21.96 -15.64
N ILE A 62 6.43 -22.74 -15.83
CA ILE A 62 7.52 -22.40 -16.75
C ILE A 62 6.94 -22.15 -18.17
N ASN A 63 7.44 -21.12 -18.83
CA ASN A 63 6.99 -20.65 -20.15
C ASN A 63 5.54 -20.14 -20.21
N GLN A 64 4.93 -19.82 -19.08
CA GLN A 64 3.64 -19.12 -19.03
C GLN A 64 3.82 -17.71 -18.48
N ASP A 65 2.95 -16.80 -18.92
CA ASP A 65 2.92 -15.44 -18.41
C ASP A 65 2.39 -15.41 -16.97
N MET A 66 3.04 -14.62 -16.14
CA MET A 66 2.63 -14.37 -14.77
C MET A 66 2.76 -12.88 -14.45
N SER A 67 1.79 -12.35 -13.72
CA SER A 67 1.81 -10.98 -13.19
C SER A 67 1.76 -11.01 -11.67
N LEU A 68 2.63 -10.26 -11.03
CA LEU A 68 2.67 -10.16 -9.57
C LEU A 68 2.62 -8.68 -9.15
N HIS A 69 1.84 -8.41 -8.11
CA HIS A 69 1.92 -7.15 -7.38
C HIS A 69 3.19 -7.16 -6.54
N THR A 70 4.00 -6.10 -6.63
CA THR A 70 5.36 -6.14 -6.10
C THR A 70 5.62 -5.03 -5.10
N SER A 71 6.50 -5.33 -4.14
CA SER A 71 7.10 -4.39 -3.20
C SER A 71 8.62 -4.48 -3.29
N LEU A 72 9.27 -3.35 -3.58
CA LEU A 72 10.72 -3.25 -3.69
C LEU A 72 11.32 -2.84 -2.35
N VAL A 73 12.11 -3.73 -1.77
CA VAL A 73 12.87 -3.45 -0.55
C VAL A 73 14.30 -3.08 -0.93
N VAL A 74 14.66 -1.83 -0.62
CA VAL A 74 16.00 -1.27 -0.86
C VAL A 74 16.78 -1.26 0.45
N ARG A 75 17.99 -1.81 0.44
CA ARG A 75 18.96 -1.77 1.53
C ARG A 75 20.31 -1.37 0.99
N GLU A 76 21.24 -0.99 1.85
CA GLU A 76 22.58 -0.56 1.45
C GLU A 76 23.27 -1.55 0.52
N GLU A 77 23.12 -2.86 0.78
CA GLU A 77 23.84 -3.92 0.04
C GLU A 77 22.91 -4.74 -0.87
N SER A 78 21.61 -4.47 -0.92
CA SER A 78 20.68 -5.30 -1.68
C SER A 78 19.43 -4.59 -2.15
N LEU A 79 18.98 -4.97 -3.36
CA LEU A 79 17.66 -4.69 -3.90
C LEU A 79 16.91 -6.01 -3.95
N THR A 80 15.78 -6.09 -3.26
CA THR A 80 14.99 -7.32 -3.19
C THR A 80 13.55 -7.00 -3.58
N LEU A 81 13.05 -7.70 -4.59
CA LEU A 81 11.66 -7.58 -5.04
C LEU A 81 10.84 -8.71 -4.42
N TYR A 82 9.81 -8.36 -3.69
CA TYR A 82 8.80 -9.28 -3.18
C TYR A 82 7.56 -9.20 -4.05
N GLY A 83 6.90 -10.34 -4.32
CA GLY A 83 5.74 -10.40 -5.21
C GLY A 83 4.62 -11.27 -4.68
N PHE A 84 3.41 -10.83 -4.95
CA PHE A 84 2.16 -11.42 -4.49
C PHE A 84 1.16 -11.50 -5.66
N VAL A 85 0.27 -12.49 -5.64
CA VAL A 85 -0.79 -12.61 -6.65
C VAL A 85 -1.80 -11.48 -6.49
N GLU A 86 -2.20 -11.21 -5.25
CA GLU A 86 -3.20 -10.20 -4.93
C GLU A 86 -2.55 -8.90 -4.46
N ALA A 87 -3.17 -7.77 -4.80
CA ALA A 87 -2.72 -6.45 -4.35
C ALA A 87 -2.84 -6.30 -2.83
N ASP A 88 -3.91 -6.87 -2.25
CA ASP A 88 -4.17 -6.81 -0.81
C ASP A 88 -3.07 -7.51 -0.01
N ASP A 89 -2.52 -8.62 -0.53
CA ASP A 89 -1.40 -9.33 0.11
C ASP A 89 -0.10 -8.50 0.07
N ARG A 90 0.15 -7.77 -1.02
CA ARG A 90 1.25 -6.81 -1.11
C ARG A 90 1.08 -5.69 -0.10
N ASP A 91 -0.12 -5.12 0.01
CA ASP A 91 -0.43 -4.03 0.94
C ASP A 91 -0.31 -4.51 2.40
N ALA A 92 -0.76 -5.73 2.69
CA ALA A 92 -0.56 -6.38 3.99
C ALA A 92 0.93 -6.59 4.32
N PHE A 93 1.73 -7.04 3.34
CA PHE A 93 3.18 -7.17 3.49
C PHE A 93 3.85 -5.83 3.83
N GLU A 94 3.44 -4.73 3.20
CA GLU A 94 3.95 -3.39 3.50
C GLU A 94 3.48 -2.91 4.87
N LEU A 95 2.21 -3.14 5.20
CA LEU A 95 1.64 -2.74 6.48
C LEU A 95 2.35 -3.40 7.66
N VAL A 96 2.58 -4.71 7.64
CA VAL A 96 3.23 -5.40 8.77
C VAL A 96 4.65 -4.92 9.01
N GLN A 97 5.34 -4.43 7.99
CA GLN A 97 6.68 -3.85 8.12
C GLN A 97 6.69 -2.51 8.86
N THR A 98 5.53 -1.86 9.03
CA THR A 98 5.42 -0.65 9.86
C THR A 98 5.42 -0.96 11.35
N ALA A 99 5.28 -2.23 11.75
CA ALA A 99 5.37 -2.65 13.13
C ALA A 99 6.83 -2.81 13.57
N SER A 100 7.12 -2.36 14.80
CA SER A 100 8.48 -2.40 15.33
C SER A 100 9.00 -3.83 15.46
N GLY A 101 10.16 -4.09 14.86
CA GLY A 101 10.81 -5.40 14.88
C GLY A 101 10.34 -6.34 13.76
N VAL A 102 9.46 -5.90 12.88
CA VAL A 102 9.05 -6.65 11.69
C VAL A 102 9.82 -6.16 10.48
N GLY A 103 10.79 -6.95 10.05
CA GLY A 103 11.52 -6.69 8.81
C GLY A 103 10.93 -7.49 7.63
N PRO A 104 11.40 -7.24 6.38
CA PRO A 104 10.87 -7.89 5.19
C PRO A 104 10.89 -9.42 5.22
N LYS A 105 11.89 -10.03 5.86
CA LYS A 105 11.97 -11.49 6.00
C LYS A 105 10.84 -12.04 6.88
N LEU A 106 10.54 -11.36 8.00
CA LEU A 106 9.46 -11.76 8.88
C LEU A 106 8.10 -11.45 8.26
N ALA A 107 7.97 -10.31 7.59
CA ALA A 107 6.76 -9.97 6.81
C ALA A 107 6.47 -11.04 5.73
N ALA A 108 7.49 -11.50 5.00
CA ALA A 108 7.33 -12.58 4.02
C ALA A 108 6.94 -13.92 4.68
N ALA A 109 7.45 -14.21 5.88
CA ALA A 109 7.05 -15.39 6.65
C ALA A 109 5.58 -15.30 7.09
N ILE A 110 5.12 -14.11 7.50
CA ILE A 110 3.70 -13.86 7.83
C ILE A 110 2.83 -14.15 6.61
N MET A 111 3.13 -13.54 5.46
CA MET A 111 2.38 -13.70 4.22
C MET A 111 2.50 -15.11 3.60
N SER A 112 3.42 -15.93 4.09
CA SER A 112 3.51 -17.35 3.71
C SER A 112 2.57 -18.26 4.50
N VAL A 113 2.07 -17.79 5.64
CA VAL A 113 1.18 -18.53 6.56
C VAL A 113 -0.24 -17.97 6.55
N LEU A 114 -0.36 -16.64 6.43
CA LEU A 114 -1.62 -15.89 6.48
C LEU A 114 -1.75 -15.06 5.20
N ASP A 115 -2.94 -15.02 4.62
CA ASP A 115 -3.30 -14.03 3.61
C ASP A 115 -3.71 -12.69 4.27
N ALA A 116 -3.93 -11.65 3.46
CA ALA A 116 -4.30 -10.32 3.94
C ALA A 116 -5.58 -10.33 4.79
N ALA A 117 -6.59 -11.13 4.39
CA ALA A 117 -7.86 -11.20 5.11
C ALA A 117 -7.72 -11.90 6.46
N GLN A 118 -6.97 -13.01 6.50
CA GLN A 118 -6.67 -13.75 7.73
C GLN A 118 -5.85 -12.91 8.71
N LEU A 119 -4.87 -12.17 8.19
CA LEU A 119 -4.07 -11.25 8.99
C LEU A 119 -4.93 -10.12 9.57
N ALA A 120 -5.79 -9.51 8.76
CA ALA A 120 -6.69 -8.45 9.20
C ALA A 120 -7.64 -8.95 10.30
N THR A 121 -8.21 -10.14 10.13
CA THR A 121 -9.07 -10.78 11.14
C THR A 121 -8.31 -11.06 12.43
N ALA A 122 -7.12 -11.67 12.35
CA ALA A 122 -6.32 -11.97 13.54
C ALA A 122 -5.93 -10.73 14.33
N ILE A 123 -5.64 -9.60 13.66
CA ILE A 123 -5.33 -8.33 14.33
C ILE A 123 -6.60 -7.72 14.95
N THR A 124 -7.73 -7.74 14.24
CA THR A 124 -8.98 -7.14 14.70
C THR A 124 -9.57 -7.89 15.89
N GLU A 125 -9.50 -9.22 15.87
CA GLU A 125 -9.99 -10.11 16.93
C GLU A 125 -8.96 -10.32 18.06
N GLU A 126 -7.78 -9.70 17.97
CA GLU A 126 -6.68 -9.83 18.92
C GLU A 126 -6.22 -11.29 19.12
N ASP A 127 -6.27 -12.07 18.03
CA ASP A 127 -5.88 -13.49 18.03
C ASP A 127 -4.35 -13.64 17.94
N ASP A 128 -3.69 -13.59 19.09
CA ASP A 128 -2.24 -13.81 19.21
C ASP A 128 -1.85 -15.25 18.89
N ALA A 129 -2.75 -16.22 19.06
CA ALA A 129 -2.48 -17.62 18.77
C ALA A 129 -2.27 -17.87 17.27
N THR A 130 -3.09 -17.27 16.43
CA THR A 130 -2.95 -17.34 14.96
C THR A 130 -1.65 -16.68 14.51
N LEU A 131 -1.28 -15.52 15.04
CA LEU A 131 -0.01 -14.88 14.73
C LEU A 131 1.21 -15.68 15.21
N CYS A 132 1.12 -16.37 16.35
CA CYS A 132 2.18 -17.23 16.87
C CYS A 132 2.42 -18.51 16.00
N ARG A 133 1.54 -18.82 15.05
CA ARG A 133 1.79 -19.92 14.08
C ARG A 133 2.89 -19.58 13.09
N VAL A 134 3.18 -18.27 12.94
CA VAL A 134 4.23 -17.79 12.05
C VAL A 134 5.61 -18.02 12.69
N PRO A 135 6.54 -18.71 12.00
CA PRO A 135 7.90 -18.88 12.52
C PRO A 135 8.57 -17.52 12.76
N GLY A 136 9.07 -17.32 13.98
CA GLY A 136 9.72 -16.07 14.38
C GLY A 136 8.81 -15.09 15.13
N ILE A 137 7.54 -15.39 15.31
CA ILE A 137 6.61 -14.61 16.12
C ILE A 137 6.29 -15.37 17.41
N GLY A 138 6.70 -14.81 18.54
CA GLY A 138 6.30 -15.29 19.87
C GLY A 138 5.16 -14.43 20.43
N ARG A 139 4.55 -14.86 21.56
CA ARG A 139 3.42 -14.16 22.20
C ARG A 139 3.64 -12.66 22.42
N LYS A 140 4.84 -12.28 22.89
CA LYS A 140 5.17 -10.85 23.09
C LYS A 140 5.20 -10.08 21.77
N GLY A 141 5.73 -10.70 20.71
CA GLY A 141 5.77 -10.10 19.37
C GLY A 141 4.38 -9.98 18.76
N ALA A 142 3.53 -11.02 18.89
CA ALA A 142 2.15 -11.01 18.43
C ALA A 142 1.34 -9.90 19.12
N ALA A 143 1.35 -9.84 20.46
CA ALA A 143 0.65 -8.81 21.21
C ALA A 143 1.09 -7.38 20.83
N LYS A 144 2.41 -7.18 20.65
CA LYS A 144 2.96 -5.89 20.21
C LYS A 144 2.50 -5.53 18.80
N MET A 145 2.55 -6.49 17.88
CA MET A 145 2.09 -6.30 16.48
C MET A 145 0.62 -5.94 16.44
N ILE A 146 -0.25 -6.64 17.18
CA ILE A 146 -1.67 -6.33 17.27
C ILE A 146 -1.87 -4.89 17.73
N LEU A 147 -1.22 -4.47 18.80
CA LEU A 147 -1.33 -3.12 19.34
C LEU A 147 -0.92 -2.03 18.31
N GLU A 148 0.18 -2.26 17.60
CA GLU A 148 0.72 -1.28 16.64
C GLU A 148 -0.04 -1.23 15.31
N LEU A 149 -0.70 -2.33 14.91
CA LEU A 149 -1.37 -2.44 13.62
C LEU A 149 -2.90 -2.31 13.70
N LYS A 150 -3.51 -2.41 14.88
CA LYS A 150 -4.97 -2.40 15.06
C LYS A 150 -5.65 -1.22 14.36
N ASP A 151 -5.11 -0.01 14.53
CA ASP A 151 -5.68 1.20 13.92
C ASP A 151 -5.42 1.30 12.41
N LYS A 152 -4.39 0.59 11.92
CA LYS A 152 -3.97 0.64 10.51
C LYS A 152 -4.64 -0.41 9.64
N VAL A 153 -5.09 -1.52 10.24
CA VAL A 153 -5.70 -2.66 9.53
C VAL A 153 -7.04 -2.30 8.89
N ALA A 154 -7.74 -1.29 9.39
CA ALA A 154 -8.96 -0.78 8.75
C ALA A 154 -8.74 -0.35 7.28
N ALA A 155 -7.50 0.00 6.90
CA ALA A 155 -7.13 0.33 5.52
C ALA A 155 -6.94 -0.91 4.63
N LEU A 156 -6.80 -2.12 5.21
CA LEU A 156 -6.68 -3.39 4.49
C LEU A 156 -8.02 -4.08 4.18
N THR A 157 -9.15 -3.48 4.59
CA THR A 157 -10.46 -4.07 4.24
C THR A 157 -10.56 -4.15 2.71
N PRO A 158 -10.86 -5.36 2.17
CA PRO A 158 -10.88 -5.58 0.74
C PRO A 158 -11.78 -4.54 0.05
N ARG A 159 -11.25 -3.82 -0.92
CA ARG A 159 -12.02 -2.88 -1.77
C ARG A 159 -13.21 -3.56 -2.50
N GLY A 160 -13.42 -4.86 -2.30
CA GLY A 160 -14.47 -5.67 -2.91
C GLY A 160 -15.62 -6.10 -2.01
N ALA A 161 -15.55 -5.91 -0.68
CA ALA A 161 -16.67 -6.19 0.20
C ALA A 161 -17.43 -4.89 0.49
N SER A 162 -18.35 -4.54 -0.41
CA SER A 162 -19.37 -3.52 -0.15
C SER A 162 -20.24 -3.97 1.02
N VAL A 163 -19.87 -3.62 2.23
CA VAL A 163 -20.79 -3.62 3.36
C VAL A 163 -21.76 -2.46 3.11
N SER A 164 -22.97 -2.83 2.69
CA SER A 164 -24.13 -1.98 2.60
C SER A 164 -24.42 -1.40 3.99
N GLY A 165 -24.04 -0.16 4.20
CA GLY A 165 -24.31 0.59 5.42
C GLY A 165 -24.11 2.07 5.12
N ALA A 166 -25.22 2.75 4.81
CA ALA A 166 -25.39 4.16 4.53
C ALA A 166 -24.30 5.08 5.08
N THR A 167 -23.58 5.80 4.17
CA THR A 167 -23.35 7.24 4.28
C THR A 167 -22.50 7.73 3.11
N HIS A 168 -22.96 8.76 2.45
CA HIS A 168 -22.30 9.58 1.44
C HIS A 168 -21.54 8.82 0.34
N VAL A 169 -22.21 8.59 -0.77
CA VAL A 169 -21.57 8.33 -2.06
C VAL A 169 -20.78 9.60 -2.43
N VAL A 170 -19.56 9.70 -1.92
CA VAL A 170 -18.60 10.68 -2.43
C VAL A 170 -18.30 10.22 -3.85
N ALA A 171 -18.67 11.02 -4.83
CA ALA A 171 -18.43 10.67 -6.23
C ALA A 171 -16.92 10.40 -6.42
N PRO A 172 -16.51 9.28 -7.06
CA PRO A 172 -15.11 8.82 -7.13
C PRO A 172 -14.11 9.89 -7.61
N TRP A 173 -14.57 10.85 -8.43
CA TRP A 173 -13.76 11.94 -8.93
C TRP A 173 -13.33 12.95 -7.84
N ARG A 174 -14.13 13.12 -6.77
CA ARG A 174 -13.81 14.06 -5.67
C ARG A 174 -12.58 13.57 -4.90
N GLU A 175 -12.56 12.29 -4.60
CA GLU A 175 -11.45 11.64 -3.90
C GLU A 175 -10.17 11.70 -4.74
N GLN A 176 -10.26 11.36 -6.03
CA GLN A 176 -9.12 11.42 -6.95
C GLN A 176 -8.54 12.84 -7.13
N VAL A 177 -9.39 13.87 -7.16
CA VAL A 177 -8.92 15.27 -7.24
C VAL A 177 -8.30 15.70 -5.92
N ALA A 178 -8.89 15.32 -4.78
CA ALA A 178 -8.33 15.63 -3.46
C ALA A 178 -6.96 14.97 -3.26
N GLU A 179 -6.83 13.68 -3.52
CA GLU A 179 -5.55 12.94 -3.46
C GLU A 179 -4.49 13.57 -4.37
N GLY A 180 -4.87 13.91 -5.60
CA GLY A 180 -3.96 14.56 -6.54
C GLY A 180 -3.45 15.92 -6.04
N LEU A 181 -4.30 16.73 -5.39
CA LEU A 181 -3.90 18.00 -4.80
C LEU A 181 -2.97 17.81 -3.59
N VAL A 182 -3.27 16.84 -2.74
CA VAL A 182 -2.41 16.47 -1.61
C VAL A 182 -1.05 15.97 -2.10
N GLY A 183 -1.03 15.12 -3.12
CA GLY A 183 0.21 14.65 -3.76
C GLY A 183 1.06 15.77 -4.39
N LEU A 184 0.43 16.90 -4.76
CA LEU A 184 1.12 18.12 -5.22
C LEU A 184 1.58 19.04 -4.06
N GLY A 185 1.35 18.64 -2.79
CA GLY A 185 1.83 19.33 -1.61
C GLY A 185 0.85 20.30 -0.96
N TRP A 186 -0.43 20.29 -1.36
CA TRP A 186 -1.47 21.09 -0.69
C TRP A 186 -1.98 20.37 0.57
N SER A 187 -2.46 21.15 1.57
CA SER A 187 -3.06 20.53 2.76
C SER A 187 -4.38 19.84 2.41
N ALA A 188 -4.73 18.75 3.11
CA ALA A 188 -6.00 18.04 2.93
C ALA A 188 -7.20 18.99 3.01
N LYS A 189 -7.17 19.94 3.97
CA LYS A 189 -8.22 20.96 4.16
C LYS A 189 -8.36 21.92 2.98
N ASP A 190 -7.25 22.29 2.33
CA ASP A 190 -7.29 23.17 1.16
C ASP A 190 -7.68 22.39 -0.09
N ALA A 191 -7.26 21.12 -0.19
CA ALA A 191 -7.69 20.20 -1.24
C ALA A 191 -9.22 20.00 -1.22
N GLU A 192 -9.81 19.72 -0.05
CA GLU A 192 -11.27 19.60 0.10
C GLU A 192 -12.01 20.88 -0.33
N LYS A 193 -11.56 22.04 0.11
CA LYS A 193 -12.15 23.33 -0.30
C LYS A 193 -12.06 23.56 -1.81
N ALA A 194 -10.95 23.15 -2.43
CA ALA A 194 -10.79 23.27 -3.87
C ALA A 194 -11.73 22.31 -4.62
N VAL A 195 -11.88 21.08 -4.12
CA VAL A 195 -12.82 20.08 -4.66
C VAL A 195 -14.25 20.59 -4.59
N ASP A 196 -14.66 21.21 -3.47
CA ASP A 196 -16.00 21.78 -3.33
C ASP A 196 -16.25 22.93 -4.32
N LYS A 197 -15.24 23.78 -4.56
CA LYS A 197 -15.36 24.86 -5.57
C LYS A 197 -15.52 24.35 -6.99
N VAL A 198 -14.92 23.21 -7.33
CA VAL A 198 -15.03 22.63 -8.68
C VAL A 198 -16.18 21.65 -8.83
N ALA A 199 -16.91 21.34 -7.74
CA ALA A 199 -18.08 20.47 -7.78
C ALA A 199 -19.16 21.03 -8.72
N ALA A 200 -19.42 22.33 -8.65
CA ALA A 200 -20.37 23.01 -9.52
C ALA A 200 -20.00 22.88 -11.03
N LEU A 201 -18.70 22.81 -11.36
CA LEU A 201 -18.25 22.61 -12.75
C LEU A 201 -18.56 21.19 -13.24
N LYS A 202 -18.41 20.19 -12.37
CA LYS A 202 -18.73 18.80 -12.70
C LYS A 202 -20.23 18.57 -12.81
N GLU A 203 -21.04 19.27 -12.04
CA GLU A 203 -22.52 19.27 -12.15
C GLU A 203 -22.99 19.92 -13.46
N ALA A 204 -22.34 21.02 -13.87
CA ALA A 204 -22.64 21.71 -15.13
C ALA A 204 -22.19 20.91 -16.38
N ASP A 205 -21.10 20.18 -16.29
CA ASP A 205 -20.56 19.31 -17.36
C ASP A 205 -20.16 17.93 -16.80
N PRO A 206 -21.11 16.97 -16.79
CA PRO A 206 -20.83 15.61 -16.34
C PRO A 206 -19.74 14.88 -17.13
N ALA A 207 -19.43 15.29 -18.36
CA ALA A 207 -18.40 14.72 -19.21
C ALA A 207 -17.00 15.27 -18.90
N MET A 208 -16.88 16.30 -18.04
CA MET A 208 -15.59 16.87 -17.68
C MET A 208 -14.64 15.84 -17.08
N THR A 209 -13.43 15.77 -17.65
CA THR A 209 -12.39 14.82 -17.22
C THR A 209 -11.75 15.23 -15.89
N ILE A 210 -11.21 14.26 -15.14
CA ILE A 210 -10.50 14.50 -13.88
C ILE A 210 -9.34 15.48 -14.08
N GLY A 211 -8.61 15.38 -15.20
CA GLY A 211 -7.52 16.30 -15.51
C GLY A 211 -7.98 17.77 -15.69
N ASN A 212 -9.19 18.00 -16.16
CA ASN A 212 -9.77 19.35 -16.28
C ASN A 212 -10.22 19.88 -14.90
N LEU A 213 -10.82 19.00 -14.08
CA LEU A 213 -11.21 19.32 -12.71
C LEU A 213 -9.98 19.66 -11.86
N MET A 214 -8.90 18.86 -11.98
CA MET A 214 -7.63 19.12 -11.31
C MET A 214 -7.05 20.50 -11.69
N ARG A 215 -7.02 20.84 -12.98
CA ARG A 215 -6.57 22.17 -13.44
C ARG A 215 -7.42 23.31 -12.89
N ALA A 216 -8.74 23.11 -12.83
CA ALA A 216 -9.64 24.10 -12.26
C ALA A 216 -9.43 24.27 -10.75
N ALA A 217 -9.24 23.16 -10.03
CA ALA A 217 -8.95 23.16 -8.60
C ALA A 217 -7.63 23.88 -8.29
N LEU A 218 -6.55 23.57 -9.02
CA LEU A 218 -5.27 24.25 -8.88
C LEU A 218 -5.38 25.77 -9.13
N ARG A 219 -6.14 26.18 -10.15
CA ARG A 219 -6.40 27.62 -10.39
C ARG A 219 -7.16 28.28 -9.26
N SER A 220 -8.02 27.54 -8.55
CA SER A 220 -8.77 28.08 -7.41
C SER A 220 -7.91 28.25 -6.15
N LEU A 221 -6.80 27.51 -6.05
CA LEU A 221 -5.83 27.57 -4.95
C LEU A 221 -4.70 28.58 -5.19
N ALA A 222 -4.41 28.90 -6.46
CA ALA A 222 -3.36 29.84 -6.85
C ALA A 222 -3.74 31.32 -6.69
N ARG A 223 -4.90 31.62 -6.07
CA ARG A 223 -5.37 32.98 -5.77
C ARG A 223 -5.30 33.28 -4.27
#